data_426fdadd49f4ae302271481e024b23a3
#
_entry.id   426fdadd49f4ae302271481e024b23a3
#
_cell.length_a   1.000
_cell.length_b   1.000
_cell.length_c   1.000
_cell.angle_alpha   90.00
_cell.angle_beta   90.00
_cell.angle_gamma   90.00
#
_symmetry.space_group_name_H-M   'P 1'
#
loop_
_entity.id
_entity.type
_entity.pdbx_description
1 polymer ?
#
loop_
_entity_poly.entity_id
_entity_poly.type
_entity_poly.pdbx_seq_one_letter_code
_entity_poly.pdbx_strand_id
1 'polypeptide(L)'
;MCIRDRICDVVECHSWYLQQLCYFIWSFTVSEVTEEVFSLGLKQVLNINTPMFQNDTENLSSTQIEMLKAIADGEQHFSSQAVKQVYNLGNPNTIVKNKKILQNKDIIEKQKADFVFVDPVYRLWFKEEYC
;
A
#
# COMPACT_ATOMS: atom_id res chain seq x y z
N MET A 1 16.50 9.00 14.67
CA MET A 1 15.33 9.53 13.94
C MET A 1 14.26 9.95 14.92
N CYS A 2 13.68 11.12 14.74
CA CYS A 2 12.58 11.60 15.55
C CYS A 2 11.33 10.74 15.31
N ILE A 3 10.59 10.38 16.37
CA ILE A 3 9.38 9.57 16.26
C ILE A 3 8.31 10.24 15.38
N ARG A 4 8.22 11.55 15.46
CA ARG A 4 7.30 12.34 14.64
C ARG A 4 7.57 12.15 13.14
N ASP A 5 8.84 12.24 12.74
CA ASP A 5 9.24 12.07 11.35
C ASP A 5 8.98 10.64 10.88
N ARG A 6 9.22 9.68 11.75
CA ARG A 6 8.99 8.26 11.46
C ARG A 6 7.51 7.95 11.26
N ILE A 7 6.65 8.53 12.09
CA ILE A 7 5.19 8.40 11.94
C ILE A 7 4.75 8.97 10.59
N CYS A 8 5.20 10.18 10.26
CA CYS A 8 4.89 10.81 8.98
C CYS A 8 5.37 9.98 7.79
N ASP A 9 6.59 9.44 7.86
CA ASP A 9 7.16 8.64 6.77
C ASP A 9 6.34 7.39 6.49
N VAL A 10 5.92 6.68 7.55
CA VAL A 10 5.19 5.41 7.41
C VAL A 10 3.83 5.62 6.75
N VAL A 11 3.10 6.66 7.16
CA VAL A 11 1.76 6.93 6.64
C VAL A 11 1.75 8.06 5.59
N GLU A 12 2.93 8.49 5.14
CA GLU A 12 3.12 9.53 4.13
C GLU A 12 2.37 10.83 4.48
N CYS A 13 2.31 11.14 5.78
CA CYS A 13 1.61 12.30 6.32
C CYS A 13 0.12 12.36 5.95
N HIS A 14 -0.49 11.23 5.59
CA HIS A 14 -1.93 11.14 5.34
C HIS A 14 -2.68 11.41 6.66
N SER A 15 -3.46 12.48 6.72
CA SER A 15 -4.01 12.99 7.99
C SER A 15 -4.85 11.98 8.77
N TRP A 16 -5.68 11.19 8.10
CA TRP A 16 -6.52 10.17 8.75
C TRP A 16 -5.65 9.11 9.43
N TYR A 17 -4.71 8.54 8.68
CA TYR A 17 -3.83 7.50 9.22
C TYR A 17 -2.84 8.05 10.24
N LEU A 18 -2.39 9.29 10.05
CA LEU A 18 -1.54 9.97 11.01
C LEU A 18 -2.23 10.04 12.38
N GLN A 19 -3.49 10.44 12.40
CA GLN A 19 -4.29 10.51 13.63
C GLN A 19 -4.49 9.13 14.26
N GLN A 20 -4.83 8.12 13.46
CA GLN A 20 -5.00 6.75 13.95
C GLN A 20 -3.70 6.21 14.58
N LEU A 21 -2.59 6.35 13.87
CA LEU A 21 -1.31 5.83 14.33
C LEU A 21 -0.86 6.54 15.60
N CYS A 22 -0.98 7.86 15.66
CA CYS A 22 -0.65 8.62 16.86
C CYS A 22 -1.51 8.21 18.05
N TYR A 23 -2.80 8.00 17.83
CA TYR A 23 -3.72 7.54 18.87
C TYR A 23 -3.28 6.19 19.45
N PHE A 24 -2.99 5.21 18.61
CA PHE A 24 -2.59 3.88 19.09
C PHE A 24 -1.21 3.89 19.74
N ILE A 25 -0.25 4.63 19.19
CA ILE A 25 1.06 4.78 19.82
C ILE A 25 0.90 5.38 21.22
N TRP A 26 0.12 6.45 21.34
CA TRP A 26 -0.15 7.07 22.62
C TRP A 26 -0.81 6.10 23.60
N SER A 27 -1.81 5.32 23.12
CA SER A 27 -2.57 4.37 23.95
C SER A 27 -1.68 3.24 24.51
N PHE A 28 -0.67 2.81 23.75
CA PHE A 28 0.23 1.74 24.17
C PHE A 28 1.48 2.25 24.91
N THR A 29 1.68 3.57 24.96
CA THR A 29 2.85 4.14 25.62
C THR A 29 2.63 4.26 27.13
N VAL A 30 3.57 3.71 27.90
CA VAL A 30 3.56 3.79 29.38
C VAL A 30 4.39 4.97 29.84
N SER A 31 5.65 5.08 29.39
CA SER A 31 6.54 6.14 29.79
C SER A 31 7.18 6.84 28.58
N GLU A 32 7.59 6.06 27.59
CA GLU A 32 8.21 6.60 26.36
C GLU A 32 7.82 5.74 25.16
N VAL A 33 7.93 6.31 23.95
CA VAL A 33 7.64 5.58 22.72
C VAL A 33 8.85 4.73 22.35
N THR A 34 8.63 3.40 22.31
CA THR A 34 9.65 2.42 21.91
C THR A 34 9.34 1.86 20.53
N GLU A 35 10.30 1.14 19.95
CA GLU A 35 10.07 0.41 18.70
C GLU A 35 8.90 -0.56 18.80
N GLU A 36 8.77 -1.23 19.93
CA GLU A 36 7.66 -2.17 20.18
C GLU A 36 6.32 -1.46 20.16
N VAL A 37 6.21 -0.31 20.83
CA VAL A 37 4.99 0.49 20.86
C VAL A 37 4.64 1.00 19.47
N PHE A 38 5.63 1.48 18.72
CA PHE A 38 5.43 1.93 17.34
C PHE A 38 4.88 0.79 16.47
N SER A 39 5.49 -0.38 16.55
CA SER A 39 5.06 -1.57 15.79
C SER A 39 3.67 -2.02 16.16
N LEU A 40 3.31 -1.99 17.45
CA LEU A 40 1.97 -2.33 17.91
C LEU A 40 0.92 -1.34 17.38
N GLY A 41 1.25 -0.05 17.40
CA GLY A 41 0.36 0.99 16.87
C GLY A 41 0.12 0.83 15.38
N LEU A 42 1.17 0.60 14.61
CA LEU A 42 1.06 0.38 13.17
C LEU A 42 0.24 -0.87 12.86
N LYS A 43 0.46 -1.95 13.60
CA LYS A 43 -0.30 -3.19 13.43
C LYS A 43 -1.79 -2.96 13.68
N GLN A 44 -2.16 -2.15 14.68
CA GLN A 44 -3.55 -1.82 14.95
C GLN A 44 -4.18 -1.01 13.82
N VAL A 45 -3.46 -0.05 13.26
CA VAL A 45 -3.95 0.71 12.09
C VAL A 45 -4.25 -0.24 10.93
N LEU A 46 -3.35 -1.17 10.64
CA LEU A 46 -3.55 -2.17 9.58
C LEU A 46 -4.76 -3.06 9.88
N ASN A 47 -4.87 -3.56 11.12
CA ASN A 47 -5.96 -4.46 11.51
C ASN A 47 -7.34 -3.80 11.41
N ILE A 48 -7.46 -2.56 11.86
CA ILE A 48 -8.73 -1.83 11.82
C ILE A 48 -9.20 -1.60 10.38
N ASN A 49 -8.27 -1.36 9.47
CA ASN A 49 -8.60 -1.06 8.07
C ASN A 49 -8.67 -2.32 7.18
N THR A 50 -8.29 -3.50 7.71
CA THR A 50 -8.25 -4.75 6.95
C THR A 50 -9.58 -5.10 6.27
N PRO A 51 -10.77 -5.03 6.92
CA PRO A 51 -12.01 -5.38 6.24
C PRO A 51 -12.28 -4.53 5.00
N MET A 52 -11.99 -3.23 5.06
CA MET A 52 -12.14 -2.33 3.92
C MET A 52 -11.17 -2.70 2.80
N PHE A 53 -9.91 -2.93 3.15
CA PHE A 53 -8.87 -3.31 2.19
C PHE A 53 -9.17 -4.65 1.52
N GLN A 54 -9.62 -5.63 2.29
CA GLN A 54 -10.02 -6.93 1.74
C GLN A 54 -11.16 -6.79 0.74
N ASN A 55 -12.18 -6.03 1.09
CA ASN A 55 -13.31 -5.80 0.20
C ASN A 55 -12.87 -5.14 -1.11
N ASP A 56 -12.03 -4.12 -1.03
CA ASP A 56 -11.53 -3.42 -2.21
C ASP A 56 -10.71 -4.35 -3.12
N THR A 57 -9.92 -5.24 -2.50
CA THR A 57 -9.02 -6.14 -3.23
C THR A 57 -9.78 -7.33 -3.85
N GLU A 58 -10.76 -7.87 -3.16
CA GLU A 58 -11.56 -9.00 -3.65
C GLU A 58 -12.35 -8.66 -4.91
N ASN A 59 -12.62 -7.39 -5.14
CA ASN A 59 -13.32 -6.92 -6.34
C ASN A 59 -12.39 -6.75 -7.56
N LEU A 60 -11.12 -7.06 -7.42
CA LEU A 60 -10.15 -6.93 -8.50
C LEU A 60 -9.95 -8.27 -9.22
N SER A 61 -9.65 -8.19 -10.52
CA SER A 61 -9.29 -9.39 -11.30
C SER A 61 -7.89 -9.89 -10.94
N SER A 62 -7.57 -11.13 -11.33
CA SER A 62 -6.25 -11.70 -11.06
C SER A 62 -5.12 -10.91 -11.69
N THR A 63 -5.30 -10.41 -12.92
CA THR A 63 -4.29 -9.59 -13.59
C THR A 63 -4.12 -8.22 -12.93
N GLN A 64 -5.19 -7.66 -12.39
CA GLN A 64 -5.12 -6.40 -11.63
C GLN A 64 -4.35 -6.60 -10.32
N ILE A 65 -4.58 -7.71 -9.63
CA ILE A 65 -3.84 -8.05 -8.40
C ILE A 65 -2.35 -8.24 -8.72
N GLU A 66 -2.03 -8.93 -9.80
CA GLU A 66 -0.63 -9.10 -10.23
C GLU A 66 0.04 -7.77 -10.56
N MET A 67 -0.69 -6.84 -11.17
CA MET A 67 -0.19 -5.50 -11.43
C MET A 67 0.10 -4.74 -10.13
N LEU A 68 -0.78 -4.85 -9.13
CA LEU A 68 -0.54 -4.24 -7.83
C LEU A 68 0.69 -4.84 -7.14
N LYS A 69 0.90 -6.14 -7.26
CA LYS A 69 2.12 -6.79 -6.74
C LYS A 69 3.37 -6.20 -7.37
N ALA A 70 3.36 -6.02 -8.70
CA ALA A 70 4.49 -5.42 -9.41
C ALA A 70 4.74 -3.99 -8.94
N ILE A 71 3.70 -3.19 -8.80
CA ILE A 71 3.82 -1.81 -8.31
C ILE A 71 4.34 -1.77 -6.87
N ALA A 72 3.84 -2.67 -6.00
CA ALA A 72 4.29 -2.77 -4.61
C ALA A 72 5.78 -3.12 -4.51
N ASP A 73 6.27 -3.94 -5.44
CA ASP A 73 7.68 -4.32 -5.50
C ASP A 73 8.56 -3.27 -6.20
N GLY A 74 7.98 -2.17 -6.66
CA GLY A 74 8.71 -1.07 -7.29
C GLY A 74 8.93 -1.22 -8.77
N GLU A 75 8.29 -2.20 -9.43
CA GLU A 75 8.42 -2.39 -10.85
C GLU A 75 7.60 -1.37 -11.64
N GLN A 76 8.18 -0.83 -12.71
CA GLN A 76 7.53 0.17 -13.55
C GLN A 76 7.48 -0.22 -15.04
N HIS A 77 8.33 -1.16 -15.45
CA HIS A 77 8.41 -1.60 -16.85
C HIS A 77 7.57 -2.85 -17.07
N PHE A 78 6.24 -2.69 -17.05
CA PHE A 78 5.30 -3.81 -17.11
C PHE A 78 5.37 -4.62 -18.41
N SER A 79 5.90 -4.04 -19.47
CA SER A 79 6.05 -4.73 -20.75
C SER A 79 7.38 -5.45 -20.92
N SER A 80 8.30 -5.33 -19.95
CA SER A 80 9.59 -6.01 -20.03
C SER A 80 9.44 -7.52 -19.84
N GLN A 81 10.33 -8.29 -20.44
CA GLN A 81 10.34 -9.74 -20.30
C GLN A 81 10.58 -10.17 -18.84
N ALA A 82 11.49 -9.48 -18.15
CA ALA A 82 11.81 -9.78 -16.76
C ALA A 82 10.57 -9.67 -15.86
N VAL A 83 9.80 -8.59 -16.04
CA VAL A 83 8.58 -8.37 -15.25
C VAL A 83 7.50 -9.40 -15.62
N LYS A 84 7.33 -9.69 -16.90
CA LYS A 84 6.34 -10.67 -17.37
C LYS A 84 6.63 -12.08 -16.88
N GLN A 85 7.89 -12.43 -16.64
CA GLN A 85 8.26 -13.74 -16.12
C GLN A 85 7.89 -13.91 -14.64
N VAL A 86 7.88 -12.81 -13.88
CA VAL A 86 7.59 -12.82 -12.45
C VAL A 86 6.10 -12.62 -12.18
N TYR A 87 5.44 -11.74 -12.95
CA TYR A 87 4.05 -11.35 -12.74
C TYR A 87 3.21 -11.69 -13.95
N ASN A 88 2.03 -12.26 -13.72
CA ASN A 88 1.08 -12.61 -14.79
C ASN A 88 0.21 -11.39 -15.11
N LEU A 89 0.75 -10.44 -15.86
CA LEU A 89 0.08 -9.17 -16.18
C LEU A 89 -0.87 -9.24 -17.38
N GLY A 90 -0.82 -10.34 -18.14
CA GLY A 90 -1.60 -10.47 -19.36
C GLY A 90 -0.91 -9.86 -20.57
N ASN A 91 -1.68 -9.62 -21.63
CA ASN A 91 -1.16 -9.03 -22.86
C ASN A 91 -1.04 -7.49 -22.73
N PRO A 92 -0.36 -6.79 -23.67
CA PRO A 92 -0.20 -5.35 -23.59
C PRO A 92 -1.52 -4.57 -23.49
N ASN A 93 -2.57 -5.01 -24.16
CA ASN A 93 -3.89 -4.38 -24.09
C ASN A 93 -4.48 -4.49 -22.69
N THR A 94 -4.35 -5.67 -22.09
CA THR A 94 -4.79 -5.92 -20.69
C THR A 94 -4.05 -5.01 -19.71
N ILE A 95 -2.75 -4.85 -19.89
CA ILE A 95 -1.92 -3.97 -19.04
C ILE A 95 -2.43 -2.52 -19.11
N VAL A 96 -2.64 -2.00 -20.31
CA VAL A 96 -3.15 -0.63 -20.51
C VAL A 96 -4.53 -0.46 -19.89
N LYS A 97 -5.41 -1.41 -20.12
CA LYS A 97 -6.78 -1.41 -19.57
C LYS A 97 -6.76 -1.42 -18.04
N ASN A 98 -5.97 -2.29 -17.44
CA ASN A 98 -5.89 -2.42 -15.98
C ASN A 98 -5.30 -1.18 -15.32
N LYS A 99 -4.31 -0.53 -15.93
CA LYS A 99 -3.79 0.75 -15.44
C LYS A 99 -4.91 1.77 -15.31
N LYS A 100 -5.75 1.90 -16.34
CA LYS A 100 -6.87 2.85 -16.34
C LYS A 100 -7.90 2.50 -15.27
N ILE A 101 -8.25 1.21 -15.15
CA ILE A 101 -9.23 0.76 -14.16
C ILE A 101 -8.75 1.07 -12.75
N LEU A 102 -7.50 0.74 -12.45
CA LEU A 102 -6.93 0.98 -11.12
C LEU A 102 -6.81 2.47 -10.80
N GLN A 103 -6.48 3.30 -11.79
CA GLN A 103 -6.48 4.75 -11.64
C GLN A 103 -7.88 5.30 -11.38
N ASN A 104 -8.88 4.80 -12.11
CA ASN A 104 -10.27 5.25 -11.96
C ASN A 104 -10.85 4.84 -10.61
N LYS A 105 -10.37 3.77 -10.02
CA LYS A 105 -10.77 3.32 -8.68
C LYS A 105 -9.99 4.02 -7.56
N ASP A 106 -9.09 4.94 -7.91
CA ASP A 106 -8.22 5.66 -6.98
C ASP A 106 -7.32 4.73 -6.14
N ILE A 107 -6.95 3.58 -6.69
CA ILE A 107 -6.03 2.65 -6.04
C ILE A 107 -4.59 3.02 -6.35
N ILE A 108 -4.31 3.41 -7.59
CA ILE A 108 -2.99 3.89 -8.01
C ILE A 108 -3.10 5.28 -8.64
N GLU A 109 -1.99 5.99 -8.63
CA GLU A 109 -1.87 7.27 -9.31
C GLU A 109 -0.52 7.36 -10.01
N LYS A 110 -0.44 8.23 -11.00
CA LYS A 110 0.81 8.47 -11.72
C LYS A 110 1.53 9.65 -11.07
N GLN A 111 2.72 9.39 -10.54
CA GLN A 111 3.61 10.42 -10.00
C GLN A 111 4.84 10.49 -10.91
N LYS A 112 5.06 11.64 -11.55
CA LYS A 112 6.09 11.80 -12.60
C LYS A 112 5.84 10.77 -13.71
N ALA A 113 6.74 9.80 -13.89
CA ALA A 113 6.60 8.73 -14.87
C ALA A 113 6.16 7.39 -14.27
N ASP A 114 6.05 7.32 -12.95
CA ASP A 114 5.84 6.08 -12.21
C ASP A 114 4.42 5.97 -11.66
N PHE A 115 3.93 4.74 -11.52
CA PHE A 115 2.67 4.45 -10.84
C PHE A 115 2.94 4.07 -9.39
N VAL A 116 2.16 4.65 -8.47
CA VAL A 116 2.29 4.40 -7.04
C VAL A 116 0.90 4.20 -6.44
N PHE A 117 0.84 3.55 -5.27
CA PHE A 117 -0.41 3.44 -4.52
C PHE A 117 -0.84 4.83 -4.02
N VAL A 118 -2.13 5.12 -4.14
CA VAL A 118 -2.71 6.36 -3.59
C VAL A 118 -2.70 6.31 -2.06
N ASP A 119 -2.98 5.13 -1.49
CA ASP A 119 -3.13 4.93 -0.05
C ASP A 119 -1.90 4.21 0.50
N PRO A 120 -1.09 4.86 1.35
CA PRO A 120 0.14 4.27 1.87
C PRO A 120 -0.12 3.09 2.82
N VAL A 121 -1.21 3.12 3.56
CA VAL A 121 -1.56 2.04 4.49
C VAL A 121 -2.08 0.83 3.73
N TYR A 122 -2.88 1.04 2.68
CA TYR A 122 -3.28 -0.04 1.77
C TYR A 122 -2.04 -0.73 1.17
N ARG A 123 -1.05 0.03 0.75
CA ARG A 123 0.19 -0.53 0.20
C ARG A 123 0.89 -1.43 1.21
N LEU A 124 1.02 -0.99 2.46
CA LEU A 124 1.63 -1.80 3.51
C LEU A 124 0.84 -3.08 3.76
N TRP A 125 -0.48 -2.97 3.88
CA TRP A 125 -1.36 -4.10 4.05
C TRP A 125 -1.25 -5.09 2.89
N PHE A 126 -1.27 -4.57 1.66
CA PHE A 126 -1.19 -5.38 0.45
C PHE A 126 0.13 -6.16 0.37
N LYS A 127 1.23 -5.52 0.74
CA LYS A 127 2.54 -6.19 0.77
C LYS A 127 2.57 -7.33 1.78
N GLU A 128 1.96 -7.18 2.93
CA GLU A 128 1.90 -8.24 3.93
C GLU A 128 1.04 -9.42 3.50
N GLU A 129 -0.07 -9.16 2.83
CA GLU A 129 -1.05 -10.20 2.49
C GLU A 129 -0.76 -10.91 1.16
N TYR A 130 -0.19 -10.21 0.18
CA TYR A 130 -0.05 -10.73 -1.18
C TYR A 130 1.40 -10.87 -1.67
N CYS A 131 2.34 -10.25 -1.01
CA CYS A 131 3.75 -10.30 -1.46
C CYS A 131 4.68 -11.12 -0.58
#